data_3bfae8961a8ec4b434aa10589f782a03
#
_entry.id   3bfae8961a8ec4b434aa10589f782a03
#
_cell.length_a   1.000
_cell.length_b   1.000
_cell.length_c   1.000
_cell.angle_alpha   90.00
_cell.angle_beta   90.00
_cell.angle_gamma   90.00
#
_symmetry.space_group_name_H-M   'P 1'
#
loop_
_entity.id
_entity.type
_entity.pdbx_description
1 polymer ?
#
loop_
_entity_poly.entity_id
_entity_poly.type
_entity_poly.pdbx_seq_one_letter_code
_entity_poly.pdbx_strand_id
1 'polypeptide(L)'
;MNWRIIAVLVSFLPVILLFIFSPVSVTDIFSVGIAPFIMAVLFSLAKVFLQAYRFKYFVDKFLGYKVSSSLQLISVRVGSEFVTNTTPSYIGGEIVRIAWLTKHKVPAGIAAWITTMEIIADVFVGTILALFAGIIALYNGAILIGTIIILISSFIFGFWLIVVILSAHYNIQLPKVITKLVRRFLSGERSDKIINYTNTAISDLCTMSRENFNSRRTIKIFFFGMVLTFFAFACLGASFLVLGSTIESDLGLYDSILATAASTELGSLPITVGGSGLTEIGLWAYVSGLNNVPSLNEVLKDSHLDVIISWRIASYHIPLMIMWIVLMRLTLIKKNYVEN
;
A
#
# COMPACT_ATOMS: atom_id res chain seq x y z
N MET A 1 -20.38 16.24 -6.94
CA MET A 1 -19.92 15.62 -5.66
C MET A 1 -18.43 15.37 -5.76
N ASN A 2 -17.64 15.74 -4.76
CA ASN A 2 -16.17 15.69 -4.85
C ASN A 2 -15.74 14.22 -4.84
N TRP A 3 -15.04 13.71 -5.88
CA TRP A 3 -14.63 12.30 -6.01
C TRP A 3 -13.91 11.76 -4.77
N ARG A 4 -13.23 12.64 -4.00
CA ARG A 4 -12.55 12.30 -2.75
C ARG A 4 -13.51 11.89 -1.63
N ILE A 5 -14.67 12.56 -1.55
CA ILE A 5 -15.73 12.20 -0.59
C ILE A 5 -16.33 10.87 -0.99
N ILE A 6 -16.56 10.64 -2.29
CA ILE A 6 -17.08 9.37 -2.80
C ILE A 6 -16.10 8.24 -2.45
N ALA A 7 -14.79 8.44 -2.69
CA ALA A 7 -13.77 7.44 -2.40
C ALA A 7 -13.71 7.08 -0.91
N VAL A 8 -13.81 8.06 0.00
CA VAL A 8 -13.90 7.82 1.44
C VAL A 8 -15.17 7.04 1.79
N LEU A 9 -16.33 7.46 1.29
CA LEU A 9 -17.60 6.77 1.55
C LEU A 9 -17.56 5.33 1.04
N VAL A 10 -17.04 5.10 -0.16
CA VAL A 10 -16.89 3.75 -0.73
C VAL A 10 -15.93 2.89 0.09
N SER A 11 -14.88 3.47 0.69
CA SER A 11 -13.97 2.70 1.54
C SER A 11 -14.59 2.22 2.86
N PHE A 12 -15.64 2.92 3.35
CA PHE A 12 -16.40 2.49 4.51
C PHE A 12 -17.51 1.48 4.18
N LEU A 13 -17.88 1.34 2.90
CA LEU A 13 -18.99 0.47 2.49
C LEU A 13 -18.86 -0.99 3.00
N PRO A 14 -17.71 -1.68 2.88
CA PRO A 14 -17.55 -3.03 3.40
C PRO A 14 -17.74 -3.11 4.91
N VAL A 15 -17.22 -2.15 5.67
CA VAL A 15 -17.40 -2.10 7.12
C VAL A 15 -18.88 -1.90 7.46
N ILE A 16 -19.57 -0.99 6.76
CA ILE A 16 -21.01 -0.77 6.95
C ILE A 16 -21.81 -2.03 6.61
N LEU A 17 -21.48 -2.73 5.52
CA LEU A 17 -22.13 -3.98 5.14
C LEU A 17 -21.91 -5.07 6.20
N LEU A 18 -20.68 -5.19 6.73
CA LEU A 18 -20.41 -6.12 7.82
C LEU A 18 -21.27 -5.81 9.06
N PHE A 19 -21.42 -4.54 9.45
CA PHE A 19 -22.32 -4.17 10.54
C PHE A 19 -23.79 -4.47 10.28
N ILE A 20 -24.25 -4.39 9.03
CA ILE A 20 -25.64 -4.68 8.69
C ILE A 20 -25.93 -6.18 8.69
N PHE A 21 -24.98 -6.99 8.20
CA PHE A 21 -25.17 -8.41 7.95
C PHE A 21 -24.56 -9.34 9.01
N SER A 22 -23.64 -8.83 9.88
CA SER A 22 -23.08 -9.60 10.98
C SER A 22 -23.76 -9.22 12.32
N PRO A 23 -23.71 -10.07 13.34
CA PRO A 23 -24.18 -9.75 14.67
C PRO A 23 -23.29 -8.75 15.42
N VAL A 24 -22.19 -8.30 14.81
CA VAL A 24 -21.23 -7.39 15.43
C VAL A 24 -21.85 -6.03 15.69
N SER A 25 -21.86 -5.60 16.93
CA SER A 25 -22.34 -4.29 17.35
C SER A 25 -21.18 -3.28 17.52
N VAL A 26 -21.50 -2.01 17.54
CA VAL A 26 -20.48 -0.97 17.83
C VAL A 26 -19.86 -1.16 19.22
N THR A 27 -20.62 -1.72 20.16
CA THR A 27 -20.11 -2.06 21.50
C THR A 27 -19.09 -3.17 21.48
N ASP A 28 -19.21 -4.15 20.58
CA ASP A 28 -18.30 -5.28 20.46
C ASP A 28 -16.93 -4.84 19.94
N ILE A 29 -16.88 -3.81 19.08
CA ILE A 29 -15.61 -3.20 18.64
C ILE A 29 -14.84 -2.62 19.83
N PHE A 30 -15.53 -2.02 20.78
CA PHE A 30 -14.91 -1.50 21.99
C PHE A 30 -14.69 -2.58 23.07
N SER A 31 -15.23 -3.79 22.91
CA SER A 31 -14.98 -4.93 23.80
C SER A 31 -13.51 -5.35 23.81
N VAL A 32 -12.77 -5.13 22.72
CA VAL A 32 -11.32 -5.33 22.66
C VAL A 32 -10.55 -4.42 23.64
N GLY A 33 -11.21 -3.42 24.21
CA GLY A 33 -10.64 -2.47 25.16
C GLY A 33 -10.03 -1.22 24.51
N ILE A 34 -10.19 -0.08 25.20
CA ILE A 34 -9.71 1.21 24.68
C ILE A 34 -8.18 1.25 24.56
N ALA A 35 -7.46 0.67 25.53
CA ALA A 35 -5.99 0.70 25.53
C ALA A 35 -5.39 -0.11 24.37
N PRO A 36 -5.77 -1.37 24.10
CA PRO A 36 -5.35 -2.10 22.91
C PRO A 36 -5.70 -1.37 21.61
N PHE A 37 -6.90 -0.80 21.51
CA PHE A 37 -7.32 -0.05 20.32
C PHE A 37 -6.42 1.18 20.05
N ILE A 38 -6.13 1.99 21.07
CA ILE A 38 -5.21 3.14 20.93
C ILE A 38 -3.81 2.67 20.55
N MET A 39 -3.31 1.58 21.15
CA MET A 39 -2.01 1.01 20.78
C MET A 39 -1.98 0.55 19.32
N ALA A 40 -3.04 -0.09 18.82
CA ALA A 40 -3.16 -0.50 17.44
C ALA A 40 -3.12 0.71 16.48
N VAL A 41 -3.81 1.80 16.82
CA VAL A 41 -3.74 3.07 16.07
C VAL A 41 -2.32 3.63 16.06
N LEU A 42 -1.63 3.65 17.20
CA LEU A 42 -0.26 4.17 17.30
C LEU A 42 0.72 3.34 16.45
N PHE A 43 0.64 2.01 16.48
CA PHE A 43 1.46 1.16 15.61
C PHE A 43 1.14 1.39 14.12
N SER A 44 -0.12 1.57 13.78
CA SER A 44 -0.53 1.88 12.41
C SER A 44 0.00 3.24 11.93
N LEU A 45 0.00 4.25 12.78
CA LEU A 45 0.62 5.55 12.49
C LEU A 45 2.14 5.45 12.40
N ALA A 46 2.78 4.61 13.22
CA ALA A 46 4.22 4.34 13.12
C ALA A 46 4.58 3.70 11.78
N LYS A 47 3.77 2.74 11.27
CA LYS A 47 3.90 2.22 9.90
C LYS A 47 3.90 3.35 8.86
N VAL A 48 2.90 4.23 8.91
CA VAL A 48 2.76 5.36 7.96
C VAL A 48 3.97 6.30 8.05
N PHE A 49 4.45 6.57 9.26
CA PHE A 49 5.65 7.39 9.48
C PHE A 49 6.90 6.74 8.91
N LEU A 50 7.13 5.43 9.13
CA LEU A 50 8.27 4.69 8.59
C LEU A 50 8.28 4.72 7.06
N GLN A 51 7.15 4.52 6.42
CA GLN A 51 7.01 4.62 4.96
C GLN A 51 7.30 6.06 4.47
N ALA A 52 6.81 7.07 5.18
CA ALA A 52 7.08 8.47 4.83
C ALA A 52 8.55 8.86 5.04
N TYR A 53 9.18 8.35 6.09
CA TYR A 53 10.61 8.52 6.33
C TYR A 53 11.44 7.81 5.26
N ARG A 54 11.06 6.62 4.80
CA ARG A 54 11.70 5.90 3.70
C ARG A 54 11.67 6.71 2.40
N PHE A 55 10.51 7.29 2.04
CA PHE A 55 10.42 8.18 0.88
C PHE A 55 11.39 9.35 0.97
N LYS A 56 11.39 10.07 2.11
CA LYS A 56 12.35 11.14 2.38
C LYS A 56 13.79 10.64 2.23
N TYR A 57 14.11 9.49 2.81
CA TYR A 57 15.44 8.88 2.74
C TYR A 57 15.87 8.60 1.29
N PHE A 58 14.98 8.03 0.48
CA PHE A 58 15.26 7.77 -0.93
C PHE A 58 15.48 9.07 -1.71
N VAL A 59 14.63 10.07 -1.52
CA VAL A 59 14.79 11.38 -2.16
C VAL A 59 16.15 12.00 -1.81
N ASP A 60 16.51 12.08 -0.53
CA ASP A 60 17.77 12.68 -0.08
C ASP A 60 19.01 11.93 -0.57
N LYS A 61 18.97 10.59 -0.57
CA LYS A 61 20.13 9.76 -0.90
C LYS A 61 20.33 9.56 -2.40
N PHE A 62 19.28 9.47 -3.18
CA PHE A 62 19.38 9.31 -4.61
C PHE A 62 19.68 10.63 -5.32
N LEU A 63 19.09 11.73 -4.88
CA LEU A 63 19.38 13.04 -5.48
C LEU A 63 20.72 13.62 -5.02
N GLY A 64 21.12 13.38 -3.79
CA GLY A 64 22.35 13.93 -3.23
C GLY A 64 22.29 15.44 -2.92
N TYR A 65 21.15 16.09 -3.16
CA TYR A 65 20.89 17.48 -2.82
C TYR A 65 19.50 17.62 -2.16
N LYS A 66 19.29 18.73 -1.44
CA LYS A 66 18.06 18.98 -0.70
C LYS A 66 17.00 19.60 -1.61
N VAL A 67 15.90 18.89 -1.85
CA VAL A 67 14.77 19.36 -2.68
C VAL A 67 13.83 20.23 -1.86
N SER A 68 13.62 19.86 -0.59
CA SER A 68 12.67 20.54 0.30
C SER A 68 12.98 20.20 1.77
N SER A 69 12.20 20.74 2.70
CA SER A 69 12.32 20.37 4.10
C SER A 69 11.89 18.91 4.33
N SER A 70 12.48 18.26 5.33
CA SER A 70 12.14 16.88 5.70
C SER A 70 10.65 16.73 6.02
N LEU A 71 10.07 17.72 6.68
CA LEU A 71 8.65 17.70 7.04
C LEU A 71 7.75 17.78 5.79
N GLN A 72 8.12 18.54 4.77
CA GLN A 72 7.38 18.61 3.52
C GLN A 72 7.42 17.28 2.75
N LEU A 73 8.60 16.63 2.67
CA LEU A 73 8.72 15.32 2.04
C LEU A 73 7.88 14.25 2.74
N ILE A 74 7.94 14.22 4.07
CA ILE A 74 7.10 13.33 4.89
C ILE A 74 5.62 13.63 4.64
N SER A 75 5.20 14.89 4.68
CA SER A 75 3.81 15.29 4.45
C SER A 75 3.32 14.91 3.06
N VAL A 76 4.16 15.06 2.02
CA VAL A 76 3.80 14.66 0.65
C VAL A 76 3.57 13.14 0.58
N ARG A 77 4.44 12.34 1.21
CA ARG A 77 4.26 10.89 1.22
C ARG A 77 2.99 10.50 1.99
N VAL A 78 2.75 11.07 3.16
CA VAL A 78 1.53 10.83 3.95
C VAL A 78 0.28 11.28 3.17
N GLY A 79 0.28 12.48 2.59
CA GLY A 79 -0.87 12.97 1.82
C GLY A 79 -1.12 12.18 0.54
N SER A 80 -0.06 11.72 -0.15
CA SER A 80 -0.21 10.87 -1.34
C SER A 80 -0.77 9.49 -1.02
N GLU A 81 -0.53 8.98 0.19
CA GLU A 81 -1.06 7.69 0.65
C GLU A 81 -2.60 7.70 0.73
N PHE A 82 -3.22 8.83 0.99
CA PHE A 82 -4.68 8.96 0.86
C PHE A 82 -5.15 8.58 -0.55
N VAL A 83 -4.45 9.07 -1.58
CA VAL A 83 -4.80 8.74 -2.98
C VAL A 83 -4.54 7.26 -3.26
N THR A 84 -3.41 6.72 -2.79
CA THR A 84 -3.11 5.29 -2.86
C THR A 84 -4.25 4.46 -2.29
N ASN A 85 -4.65 4.73 -1.05
CA ASN A 85 -5.65 3.95 -0.31
C ASN A 85 -7.09 4.16 -0.81
N THR A 86 -7.36 5.19 -1.61
CA THR A 86 -8.69 5.46 -2.19
C THR A 86 -8.80 5.13 -3.67
N THR A 87 -7.82 4.39 -4.21
CA THR A 87 -7.84 3.90 -5.59
C THR A 87 -7.71 2.37 -5.62
N PRO A 88 -8.28 1.71 -6.65
CA PRO A 88 -8.06 0.28 -6.84
C PRO A 88 -6.57 -0.06 -7.00
N SER A 89 -6.14 -1.23 -6.56
CA SER A 89 -4.75 -1.71 -6.60
C SER A 89 -3.74 -0.85 -5.86
N TYR A 90 -4.17 0.05 -4.99
CA TYR A 90 -3.30 1.02 -4.32
C TYR A 90 -2.44 1.86 -5.29
N ILE A 91 -2.94 2.16 -6.49
CA ILE A 91 -2.27 2.95 -7.52
C ILE A 91 -2.82 4.38 -7.50
N GLY A 92 -1.93 5.38 -7.49
CA GLY A 92 -2.34 6.79 -7.61
C GLY A 92 -1.50 7.75 -6.77
N GLY A 93 -1.07 7.34 -5.59
CA GLY A 93 -0.18 8.14 -4.75
C GLY A 93 1.18 8.39 -5.40
N GLU A 94 1.63 7.46 -6.24
CA GLU A 94 2.85 7.56 -7.04
C GLU A 94 2.81 8.79 -7.94
N ILE A 95 1.70 8.99 -8.63
CA ILE A 95 1.50 10.12 -9.54
C ILE A 95 1.60 11.44 -8.76
N VAL A 96 1.04 11.48 -7.55
CA VAL A 96 1.13 12.67 -6.68
C VAL A 96 2.57 12.95 -6.28
N ARG A 97 3.35 11.92 -5.90
CA ARG A 97 4.76 12.04 -5.51
C ARG A 97 5.62 12.49 -6.68
N ILE A 98 5.46 11.86 -7.85
CA ILE A 98 6.17 12.23 -9.09
C ILE A 98 5.85 13.68 -9.47
N ALA A 99 4.57 14.05 -9.51
CA ALA A 99 4.15 15.40 -9.86
C ALA A 99 4.68 16.45 -8.86
N TRP A 100 4.73 16.11 -7.57
CA TRP A 100 5.26 17.01 -6.55
C TRP A 100 6.78 17.21 -6.71
N LEU A 101 7.56 16.14 -6.90
CA LEU A 101 9.00 16.19 -7.14
C LEU A 101 9.33 16.99 -8.41
N THR A 102 8.60 16.71 -9.49
CA THR A 102 8.79 17.42 -10.78
C THR A 102 8.53 18.91 -10.65
N LYS A 103 7.50 19.30 -9.87
CA LYS A 103 7.25 20.71 -9.56
C LYS A 103 8.41 21.37 -8.79
N HIS A 104 9.18 20.60 -8.02
CA HIS A 104 10.37 21.06 -7.31
C HIS A 104 11.65 20.89 -8.13
N LYS A 105 11.52 20.90 -9.47
CA LYS A 105 12.64 20.86 -10.44
C LYS A 105 13.42 19.53 -10.46
N VAL A 106 12.88 18.45 -9.91
CA VAL A 106 13.43 17.11 -10.10
C VAL A 106 13.00 16.62 -11.49
N PRO A 107 13.90 16.14 -12.35
CA PRO A 107 13.53 15.55 -13.64
C PRO A 107 12.52 14.42 -13.48
N ALA A 108 11.53 14.34 -14.37
CA ALA A 108 10.41 13.40 -14.25
C ALA A 108 10.86 11.94 -14.19
N GLY A 109 11.86 11.56 -14.97
CA GLY A 109 12.42 10.20 -14.95
C GLY A 109 13.08 9.84 -13.62
N ILE A 110 13.82 10.78 -13.01
CA ILE A 110 14.43 10.59 -11.69
C ILE A 110 13.33 10.47 -10.60
N ALA A 111 12.32 11.35 -10.67
CA ALA A 111 11.18 11.30 -9.74
C ALA A 111 10.41 9.97 -9.86
N ALA A 112 10.18 9.49 -11.09
CA ALA A 112 9.57 8.20 -11.35
C ALA A 112 10.43 7.05 -10.82
N TRP A 113 11.75 7.09 -11.05
CA TRP A 113 12.66 6.05 -10.58
C TRP A 113 12.69 5.96 -9.05
N ILE A 114 12.80 7.09 -8.33
CA ILE A 114 12.76 7.12 -6.85
C ILE A 114 11.44 6.50 -6.34
N THR A 115 10.32 6.87 -6.96
CA THR A 115 9.00 6.38 -6.57
C THR A 115 8.85 4.88 -6.88
N THR A 116 9.40 4.42 -8.01
CA THR A 116 9.44 2.99 -8.36
C THR A 116 10.28 2.17 -7.39
N MET A 117 11.43 2.68 -6.93
CA MET A 117 12.22 2.02 -5.88
C MET A 117 11.42 1.85 -4.58
N GLU A 118 10.56 2.81 -4.27
CA GLU A 118 9.67 2.72 -3.11
C GLU A 118 8.66 1.57 -3.27
N ILE A 119 8.02 1.49 -4.44
CA ILE A 119 7.05 0.41 -4.76
C ILE A 119 7.73 -0.95 -4.73
N ILE A 120 8.90 -1.09 -5.36
CA ILE A 120 9.65 -2.35 -5.39
C ILE A 120 10.01 -2.80 -3.97
N ALA A 121 10.40 -1.89 -3.07
CA ALA A 121 10.70 -2.24 -1.69
C ALA A 121 9.44 -2.74 -0.95
N ASP A 122 8.26 -2.11 -1.16
CA ASP A 122 6.99 -2.56 -0.56
C ASP A 122 6.59 -3.92 -1.10
N VAL A 123 6.63 -4.10 -2.41
CA VAL A 123 6.26 -5.37 -3.06
C VAL A 123 7.20 -6.48 -2.63
N PHE A 124 8.51 -6.29 -2.68
CA PHE A 124 9.45 -7.38 -2.36
C PHE A 124 9.33 -7.82 -0.91
N VAL A 125 9.25 -6.90 0.04
CA VAL A 125 9.11 -7.27 1.45
C VAL A 125 7.72 -7.88 1.71
N GLY A 126 6.65 -7.25 1.20
CA GLY A 126 5.28 -7.73 1.38
C GLY A 126 5.06 -9.12 0.80
N THR A 127 5.46 -9.34 -0.45
CA THR A 127 5.29 -10.64 -1.11
C THR A 127 6.17 -11.74 -0.50
N ILE A 128 7.40 -11.44 -0.05
CA ILE A 128 8.24 -12.41 0.65
C ILE A 128 7.57 -12.82 1.97
N LEU A 129 7.09 -11.87 2.76
CA LEU A 129 6.36 -12.17 4.00
C LEU A 129 5.09 -12.98 3.73
N ALA A 130 4.33 -12.62 2.70
CA ALA A 130 3.13 -13.34 2.30
C ALA A 130 3.43 -14.77 1.79
N LEU A 131 4.53 -14.96 1.05
CA LEU A 131 4.99 -16.30 0.67
C LEU A 131 5.32 -17.17 1.89
N PHE A 132 6.03 -16.61 2.88
CA PHE A 132 6.27 -17.30 4.15
C PHE A 132 4.96 -17.63 4.87
N ALA A 133 4.00 -16.67 4.91
CA ALA A 133 2.68 -16.91 5.47
C ALA A 133 1.96 -18.07 4.78
N GLY A 134 1.95 -18.08 3.44
CA GLY A 134 1.33 -19.15 2.67
C GLY A 134 1.97 -20.54 2.92
N ILE A 135 3.31 -20.61 3.01
CA ILE A 135 4.03 -21.85 3.31
C ILE A 135 3.66 -22.36 4.71
N ILE A 136 3.62 -21.48 5.71
CA ILE A 136 3.25 -21.83 7.09
C ILE A 136 1.79 -22.27 7.16
N ALA A 137 0.88 -21.59 6.45
CA ALA A 137 -0.52 -22.00 6.34
C ALA A 137 -0.65 -23.43 5.77
N LEU A 138 0.09 -23.76 4.71
CA LEU A 138 0.12 -25.13 4.17
C LEU A 138 0.67 -26.14 5.18
N TYR A 139 1.75 -25.79 5.86
CA TYR A 139 2.36 -26.66 6.87
C TYR A 139 1.40 -26.95 8.03
N ASN A 140 0.60 -25.96 8.42
CA ASN A 140 -0.43 -26.10 9.46
C ASN A 140 -1.73 -26.73 8.94
N GLY A 141 -1.80 -27.19 7.70
CA GLY A 141 -2.95 -27.89 7.12
C GLY A 141 -4.01 -26.95 6.53
N ALA A 142 -3.81 -25.62 6.51
CA ALA A 142 -4.72 -24.63 5.89
C ALA A 142 -4.50 -24.57 4.37
N ILE A 143 -4.86 -25.67 3.67
CA ILE A 143 -4.47 -25.92 2.27
C ILE A 143 -5.04 -24.86 1.32
N LEU A 144 -6.33 -24.51 1.46
CA LEU A 144 -6.99 -23.60 0.54
C LEU A 144 -6.36 -22.20 0.60
N ILE A 145 -6.32 -21.61 1.80
CA ILE A 145 -5.82 -20.25 1.96
C ILE A 145 -4.30 -20.17 1.69
N GLY A 146 -3.52 -21.17 2.13
CA GLY A 146 -2.09 -21.23 1.87
C GLY A 146 -1.77 -21.27 0.38
N THR A 147 -2.52 -22.09 -0.40
CA THR A 147 -2.36 -22.16 -1.86
C THR A 147 -2.72 -20.84 -2.53
N ILE A 148 -3.83 -20.21 -2.15
CA ILE A 148 -4.26 -18.91 -2.71
C ILE A 148 -3.19 -17.85 -2.46
N ILE A 149 -2.67 -17.73 -1.23
CA ILE A 149 -1.63 -16.76 -0.88
C ILE A 149 -0.37 -16.99 -1.70
N ILE A 150 0.12 -18.24 -1.79
CA ILE A 150 1.33 -18.55 -2.57
C ILE A 150 1.14 -18.22 -4.04
N LEU A 151 0.00 -18.55 -4.64
CA LEU A 151 -0.24 -18.27 -6.07
C LEU A 151 -0.27 -16.76 -6.34
N ILE A 152 -0.98 -15.99 -5.54
CA ILE A 152 -1.10 -14.54 -5.70
C ILE A 152 0.26 -13.86 -5.46
N SER A 153 0.94 -14.20 -4.36
CA SER A 153 2.25 -13.62 -4.04
C SER A 153 3.31 -13.99 -5.07
N SER A 154 3.32 -15.23 -5.56
CA SER A 154 4.25 -15.65 -6.63
C SER A 154 3.99 -14.90 -7.93
N PHE A 155 2.72 -14.67 -8.27
CA PHE A 155 2.34 -13.90 -9.47
C PHE A 155 2.79 -12.43 -9.35
N ILE A 156 2.50 -11.78 -8.22
CA ILE A 156 2.88 -10.37 -7.98
C ILE A 156 4.41 -10.22 -7.96
N PHE A 157 5.11 -11.10 -7.22
CA PHE A 157 6.57 -11.10 -7.15
C PHE A 157 7.21 -11.31 -8.54
N GLY A 158 6.74 -12.34 -9.28
CA GLY A 158 7.22 -12.64 -10.62
C GLY A 158 6.98 -11.50 -11.59
N PHE A 159 5.79 -10.89 -11.57
CA PHE A 159 5.47 -9.72 -12.39
C PHE A 159 6.44 -8.56 -12.14
N TRP A 160 6.64 -8.17 -10.88
CA TRP A 160 7.55 -7.07 -10.55
C TRP A 160 9.02 -7.41 -10.80
N LEU A 161 9.42 -8.67 -10.59
CA LEU A 161 10.76 -9.12 -10.94
C LEU A 161 11.02 -8.99 -12.44
N ILE A 162 10.06 -9.38 -13.28
CA ILE A 162 10.14 -9.21 -14.73
C ILE A 162 10.22 -7.73 -15.10
N VAL A 163 9.40 -6.86 -14.49
CA VAL A 163 9.45 -5.41 -14.72
C VAL A 163 10.83 -4.84 -14.39
N VAL A 164 11.42 -5.22 -13.25
CA VAL A 164 12.76 -4.79 -12.84
C VAL A 164 13.82 -5.26 -13.84
N ILE A 165 13.80 -6.54 -14.23
CA ILE A 165 14.77 -7.10 -15.18
C ILE A 165 14.63 -6.42 -16.56
N LEU A 166 13.41 -6.27 -17.05
CA LEU A 166 13.18 -5.60 -18.34
C LEU A 166 13.60 -4.14 -18.32
N SER A 167 13.31 -3.40 -17.24
CA SER A 167 13.74 -2.00 -17.11
C SER A 167 15.26 -1.84 -17.06
N ALA A 168 15.97 -2.83 -16.51
CA ALA A 168 17.44 -2.82 -16.45
C ALA A 168 18.11 -3.16 -17.79
N HIS A 169 17.48 -3.93 -18.67
CA HIS A 169 18.10 -4.43 -19.90
C HIS A 169 17.55 -3.79 -21.18
N TYR A 170 16.29 -3.36 -21.18
CA TYR A 170 15.57 -2.90 -22.38
C TYR A 170 15.04 -1.47 -22.21
N ASN A 171 14.96 -0.75 -23.34
CA ASN A 171 14.19 0.50 -23.39
C ASN A 171 12.71 0.16 -23.58
N ILE A 172 11.95 0.20 -22.49
CA ILE A 172 10.53 -0.04 -22.50
C ILE A 172 9.82 1.19 -23.08
N GLN A 173 8.79 0.97 -23.89
CA GLN A 173 7.88 2.01 -24.38
C GLN A 173 6.44 1.63 -23.99
N LEU A 174 5.55 2.60 -23.97
CA LEU A 174 4.13 2.36 -23.74
C LEU A 174 3.60 1.29 -24.72
N PRO A 175 2.93 0.24 -24.21
CA PRO A 175 2.31 -0.77 -25.07
C PRO A 175 1.34 -0.12 -26.06
N LYS A 176 1.30 -0.65 -27.28
CA LYS A 176 0.40 -0.16 -28.35
C LYS A 176 -1.08 -0.15 -27.93
N VAL A 177 -1.48 -1.05 -27.04
CA VAL A 177 -2.84 -1.09 -26.49
C VAL A 177 -3.13 0.15 -25.66
N ILE A 178 -2.20 0.56 -24.79
CA ILE A 178 -2.36 1.76 -23.94
C ILE A 178 -2.35 3.02 -24.81
N THR A 179 -1.46 3.11 -25.80
CA THR A 179 -1.43 4.26 -26.71
C THR A 179 -2.72 4.39 -27.51
N LYS A 180 -3.31 3.27 -27.96
CA LYS A 180 -4.64 3.24 -28.59
C LYS A 180 -5.74 3.72 -27.64
N LEU A 181 -5.73 3.28 -26.39
CA LEU A 181 -6.70 3.70 -25.38
C LEU A 181 -6.61 5.19 -25.11
N VAL A 182 -5.41 5.72 -24.90
CA VAL A 182 -5.18 7.16 -24.67
C VAL A 182 -5.70 7.98 -25.86
N ARG A 183 -5.40 7.56 -27.10
CA ARG A 183 -5.91 8.22 -28.30
C ARG A 183 -7.43 8.12 -28.49
N ARG A 184 -8.08 7.11 -27.91
CA ARG A 184 -9.55 6.95 -27.96
C ARG A 184 -10.26 7.90 -27.00
N PHE A 185 -9.66 8.19 -25.83
CA PHE A 185 -10.26 9.04 -24.80
C PHE A 185 -9.82 10.51 -24.88
N LEU A 186 -8.70 10.80 -25.53
CA LEU A 186 -8.16 12.15 -25.64
C LEU A 186 -7.94 12.50 -27.12
N SER A 187 -8.38 13.69 -27.52
CA SER A 187 -8.27 14.16 -28.91
C SER A 187 -6.85 14.62 -29.30
N GLY A 188 -6.38 14.20 -30.46
CA GLY A 188 -5.26 14.74 -31.26
C GLY A 188 -4.00 15.13 -30.47
N GLU A 189 -3.65 16.41 -30.48
CA GLU A 189 -2.41 16.94 -29.88
C GLU A 189 -2.24 16.64 -28.38
N ARG A 190 -3.33 16.56 -27.61
CA ARG A 190 -3.25 16.25 -26.17
C ARG A 190 -2.83 14.82 -25.91
N SER A 191 -3.34 13.88 -26.72
CA SER A 191 -2.97 12.47 -26.62
C SER A 191 -1.50 12.25 -26.95
N ASP A 192 -0.99 12.88 -28.03
CA ASP A 192 0.41 12.73 -28.43
C ASP A 192 1.36 13.39 -27.43
N LYS A 193 1.04 14.55 -26.85
CA LYS A 193 1.80 15.16 -25.77
C LYS A 193 1.91 14.25 -24.54
N ILE A 194 0.81 13.61 -24.12
CA ILE A 194 0.81 12.70 -22.98
C ILE A 194 1.62 11.45 -23.30
N ILE A 195 1.42 10.85 -24.47
CA ILE A 195 2.15 9.64 -24.91
C ILE A 195 3.66 9.92 -24.95
N ASN A 196 4.08 11.03 -25.57
CA ASN A 196 5.48 11.41 -25.67
C ASN A 196 6.09 11.70 -24.30
N TYR A 197 5.41 12.46 -23.45
CA TYR A 197 5.87 12.74 -22.09
C TYR A 197 6.05 11.45 -21.27
N THR A 198 5.08 10.54 -21.38
CA THR A 198 5.14 9.24 -20.67
C THR A 198 6.25 8.35 -21.21
N ASN A 199 6.43 8.28 -22.53
CA ASN A 199 7.53 7.52 -23.14
C ASN A 199 8.89 8.07 -22.74
N THR A 200 9.05 9.39 -22.69
CA THR A 200 10.28 10.03 -22.20
C THR A 200 10.53 9.66 -20.74
N ALA A 201 9.52 9.77 -19.89
CA ALA A 201 9.65 9.41 -18.47
C ALA A 201 10.00 7.93 -18.26
N ILE A 202 9.42 7.02 -19.07
CA ILE A 202 9.75 5.58 -19.05
C ILE A 202 11.19 5.36 -19.54
N SER A 203 11.61 6.02 -20.61
CA SER A 203 12.98 5.92 -21.14
C SER A 203 14.00 6.40 -20.11
N ASP A 204 13.75 7.54 -19.46
CA ASP A 204 14.60 8.08 -18.40
C ASP A 204 14.66 7.11 -17.20
N LEU A 205 13.52 6.52 -16.82
CA LEU A 205 13.45 5.50 -15.76
C LEU A 205 14.31 4.28 -16.11
N CYS A 206 14.23 3.77 -17.35
CA CYS A 206 15.05 2.64 -17.79
C CYS A 206 16.54 2.99 -17.80
N THR A 207 16.90 4.20 -18.21
CA THR A 207 18.28 4.68 -18.20
C THR A 207 18.80 4.76 -16.77
N MET A 208 18.04 5.38 -15.87
CA MET A 208 18.39 5.46 -14.44
C MET A 208 18.51 4.07 -13.80
N SER A 209 17.65 3.12 -14.17
CA SER A 209 17.71 1.74 -13.71
C SER A 209 19.02 1.09 -14.11
N ARG A 210 19.44 1.19 -15.38
CA ARG A 210 20.70 0.64 -15.88
C ARG A 210 21.93 1.24 -15.23
N GLU A 211 21.96 2.54 -15.04
CA GLU A 211 23.10 3.25 -14.45
C GLU A 211 23.24 2.97 -12.95
N ASN A 212 22.12 2.78 -12.26
CA ASN A 212 22.12 2.73 -10.80
C ASN A 212 22.08 1.32 -10.22
N PHE A 213 21.46 0.32 -10.86
CA PHE A 213 21.38 -1.05 -10.29
C PHE A 213 22.74 -1.72 -10.11
N ASN A 214 23.75 -1.34 -10.87
CA ASN A 214 25.12 -1.84 -10.71
C ASN A 214 25.93 -1.09 -9.63
N SER A 215 25.39 -0.03 -9.04
CA SER A 215 26.08 0.76 -8.03
C SER A 215 25.91 0.14 -6.64
N ARG A 216 27.03 -0.19 -5.98
CA ARG A 216 27.03 -0.63 -4.57
C ARG A 216 26.34 0.38 -3.63
N ARG A 217 26.41 1.67 -3.97
CA ARG A 217 25.73 2.72 -3.21
C ARG A 217 24.22 2.57 -3.31
N THR A 218 23.68 2.37 -4.50
CA THR A 218 22.24 2.17 -4.74
C THR A 218 21.72 0.94 -4.03
N ILE A 219 22.46 -0.18 -4.12
CA ILE A 219 22.08 -1.43 -3.42
C ILE A 219 21.99 -1.19 -1.90
N LYS A 220 22.95 -0.48 -1.30
CA LYS A 220 22.91 -0.17 0.14
C LYS A 220 21.73 0.74 0.51
N ILE A 221 21.44 1.76 -0.31
CA ILE A 221 20.29 2.66 -0.09
C ILE A 221 18.99 1.88 -0.18
N PHE A 222 18.84 1.04 -1.20
CA PHE A 222 17.66 0.22 -1.40
C PHE A 222 17.47 -0.82 -0.29
N PHE A 223 18.54 -1.51 0.10
CA PHE A 223 18.50 -2.47 1.22
C PHE A 223 18.03 -1.82 2.52
N PHE A 224 18.55 -0.64 2.86
CA PHE A 224 18.04 0.10 4.02
C PHE A 224 16.57 0.49 3.88
N GLY A 225 16.12 0.84 2.67
CA GLY A 225 14.70 1.04 2.36
C GLY A 225 13.85 -0.21 2.62
N MET A 226 14.34 -1.39 2.23
CA MET A 226 13.67 -2.69 2.53
C MET A 226 13.61 -2.96 4.03
N VAL A 227 14.66 -2.65 4.79
CA VAL A 227 14.65 -2.76 6.26
C VAL A 227 13.57 -1.86 6.87
N LEU A 228 13.45 -0.61 6.42
CA LEU A 228 12.38 0.28 6.87
C LEU A 228 10.98 -0.26 6.50
N THR A 229 10.84 -0.87 5.33
CA THR A 229 9.60 -1.54 4.91
C THR A 229 9.27 -2.73 5.82
N PHE A 230 10.26 -3.57 6.14
CA PHE A 230 10.07 -4.68 7.06
C PHE A 230 9.57 -4.19 8.43
N PHE A 231 10.18 -3.14 8.98
CA PHE A 231 9.69 -2.54 10.23
C PHE A 231 8.29 -1.93 10.09
N ALA A 232 7.93 -1.40 8.94
CA ALA A 232 6.56 -0.94 8.68
C ALA A 232 5.55 -2.11 8.72
N PHE A 233 5.89 -3.27 8.13
CA PHE A 233 5.09 -4.50 8.24
C PHE A 233 5.06 -5.02 9.70
N ALA A 234 6.17 -4.95 10.41
CA ALA A 234 6.21 -5.32 11.83
C ALA A 234 5.30 -4.43 12.68
N CYS A 235 5.24 -3.12 12.41
CA CYS A 235 4.27 -2.23 13.05
C CYS A 235 2.83 -2.60 12.70
N LEU A 236 2.55 -2.98 11.44
CA LEU A 236 1.22 -3.43 11.04
C LEU A 236 0.84 -4.73 11.75
N GLY A 237 1.75 -5.70 11.84
CA GLY A 237 1.56 -6.92 12.61
C GLY A 237 1.35 -6.65 14.11
N ALA A 238 2.16 -5.74 14.69
CA ALA A 238 1.99 -5.33 16.08
C ALA A 238 0.61 -4.66 16.33
N SER A 239 0.09 -3.91 15.36
CA SER A 239 -1.26 -3.34 15.47
C SER A 239 -2.34 -4.41 15.52
N PHE A 240 -2.15 -5.54 14.81
CA PHE A 240 -3.05 -6.68 14.86
C PHE A 240 -2.85 -7.49 16.15
N LEU A 241 -1.61 -7.72 16.54
CA LEU A 241 -1.26 -8.46 17.76
C LEU A 241 -1.98 -7.91 19.00
N VAL A 242 -1.90 -6.59 19.21
CA VAL A 242 -2.47 -5.98 20.43
C VAL A 242 -4.00 -6.08 20.50
N LEU A 243 -4.67 -6.24 19.38
CA LEU A 243 -6.11 -6.49 19.32
C LEU A 243 -6.42 -8.00 19.35
N GLY A 244 -5.68 -8.81 18.60
CA GLY A 244 -5.86 -10.25 18.50
C GLY A 244 -5.58 -10.95 19.83
N SER A 245 -4.59 -10.50 20.60
CA SER A 245 -4.27 -11.06 21.91
C SER A 245 -5.37 -10.88 22.97
N THR A 246 -6.40 -10.08 22.70
CA THR A 246 -7.57 -9.97 23.56
C THR A 246 -8.49 -11.17 23.45
N ILE A 247 -8.42 -11.92 22.34
CA ILE A 247 -9.23 -13.14 22.11
C ILE A 247 -8.35 -14.38 22.16
N GLU A 248 -7.17 -14.33 21.56
CA GLU A 248 -6.23 -15.45 21.45
C GLU A 248 -4.91 -15.10 22.16
N SER A 249 -4.75 -15.66 23.37
CA SER A 249 -3.59 -15.37 24.24
C SER A 249 -2.25 -15.82 23.64
N ASP A 250 -2.28 -16.80 22.74
CA ASP A 250 -1.07 -17.43 22.18
C ASP A 250 -0.62 -16.78 20.86
N LEU A 251 -1.35 -15.77 20.36
CA LEU A 251 -1.00 -15.06 19.15
C LEU A 251 0.36 -14.35 19.29
N GLY A 252 1.35 -14.79 18.51
CA GLY A 252 2.69 -14.21 18.50
C GLY A 252 2.83 -13.01 17.54
N LEU A 253 3.88 -12.20 17.77
CA LEU A 253 4.20 -11.09 16.86
C LEU A 253 4.51 -11.60 15.44
N TYR A 254 5.21 -12.73 15.34
CA TYR A 254 5.54 -13.35 14.06
C TYR A 254 4.29 -13.74 13.28
N ASP A 255 3.35 -14.42 13.93
CA ASP A 255 2.09 -14.85 13.31
C ASP A 255 1.25 -13.66 12.87
N SER A 256 1.21 -12.61 13.69
CA SER A 256 0.51 -11.36 13.38
C SER A 256 1.12 -10.61 12.18
N ILE A 257 2.47 -10.61 12.05
CA ILE A 257 3.14 -10.03 10.86
C ILE A 257 2.77 -10.82 9.62
N LEU A 258 2.79 -12.15 9.68
CA LEU A 258 2.47 -13.01 8.54
C LEU A 258 0.99 -12.90 8.15
N ALA A 259 0.09 -12.91 9.13
CA ALA A 259 -1.34 -12.74 8.90
C ALA A 259 -1.67 -11.41 8.22
N THR A 260 -1.08 -10.31 8.71
CA THR A 260 -1.30 -8.98 8.12
C THR A 260 -0.62 -8.83 6.76
N ALA A 261 0.54 -9.46 6.52
CA ALA A 261 1.19 -9.47 5.21
C ALA A 261 0.37 -10.25 4.18
N ALA A 262 -0.12 -11.45 4.51
CA ALA A 262 -1.01 -12.23 3.67
C ALA A 262 -2.28 -11.48 3.32
N SER A 263 -2.91 -10.88 4.31
CA SER A 263 -4.11 -10.05 4.17
C SER A 263 -3.88 -8.84 3.24
N THR A 264 -2.76 -8.13 3.41
CA THR A 264 -2.40 -6.99 2.58
C THR A 264 -2.15 -7.39 1.13
N GLU A 265 -1.53 -8.54 0.91
CA GLU A 265 -1.26 -9.08 -0.43
C GLU A 265 -2.57 -9.41 -1.16
N LEU A 266 -3.53 -10.05 -0.49
CA LEU A 266 -4.86 -10.29 -1.03
C LEU A 266 -5.60 -8.97 -1.32
N GLY A 267 -5.48 -7.99 -0.42
CA GLY A 267 -6.03 -6.64 -0.61
C GLY A 267 -5.40 -5.84 -1.74
N SER A 268 -4.21 -6.22 -2.22
CA SER A 268 -3.54 -5.55 -3.34
C SER A 268 -4.13 -5.89 -4.72
N LEU A 269 -4.98 -6.90 -4.79
CA LEU A 269 -5.69 -7.25 -6.02
C LEU A 269 -6.55 -6.07 -6.53
N PRO A 270 -6.59 -5.82 -7.84
CA PRO A 270 -7.28 -4.67 -8.44
C PRO A 270 -8.80 -4.83 -8.51
N ILE A 271 -9.42 -5.31 -7.43
CA ILE A 271 -10.85 -5.61 -7.38
C ILE A 271 -11.59 -4.54 -6.59
N THR A 272 -11.03 -4.10 -5.47
CA THR A 272 -11.70 -3.17 -4.55
C THR A 272 -10.88 -1.94 -4.25
N VAL A 273 -11.54 -0.86 -3.84
CA VAL A 273 -10.89 0.39 -3.42
C VAL A 273 -10.21 0.16 -2.07
N GLY A 274 -8.90 0.46 -2.01
CA GLY A 274 -8.13 0.31 -0.76
C GLY A 274 -8.12 -1.10 -0.19
N GLY A 275 -8.30 -2.14 -1.04
CA GLY A 275 -8.35 -3.54 -0.60
C GLY A 275 -9.55 -3.87 0.30
N SER A 276 -10.54 -2.96 0.40
CA SER A 276 -11.68 -3.13 1.31
C SER A 276 -12.49 -4.38 0.98
N GLY A 277 -12.78 -5.19 1.97
CA GLY A 277 -13.39 -6.51 1.84
C GLY A 277 -12.35 -7.64 1.66
N LEU A 278 -11.41 -7.48 0.71
CA LEU A 278 -10.39 -8.52 0.44
C LEU A 278 -9.36 -8.63 1.57
N THR A 279 -8.96 -7.50 2.15
CA THR A 279 -8.03 -7.48 3.29
C THR A 279 -8.67 -8.12 4.51
N GLU A 280 -9.93 -7.79 4.82
CA GLU A 280 -10.66 -8.32 5.97
C GLU A 280 -10.92 -9.83 5.82
N ILE A 281 -11.43 -10.24 4.66
CA ILE A 281 -11.67 -11.66 4.36
C ILE A 281 -10.35 -12.44 4.33
N GLY A 282 -9.28 -11.85 3.76
CA GLY A 282 -7.96 -12.46 3.71
C GLY A 282 -7.37 -12.67 5.10
N LEU A 283 -7.50 -11.69 5.99
CA LEU A 283 -7.05 -11.81 7.38
C LEU A 283 -7.85 -12.88 8.12
N TRP A 284 -9.18 -12.83 8.00
CA TRP A 284 -10.07 -13.84 8.57
C TRP A 284 -9.72 -15.25 8.07
N ALA A 285 -9.60 -15.43 6.78
CA ALA A 285 -9.32 -16.74 6.18
C ALA A 285 -7.96 -17.31 6.62
N TYR A 286 -6.96 -16.43 6.81
CA TYR A 286 -5.66 -16.86 7.29
C TYR A 286 -5.70 -17.27 8.77
N VAL A 287 -6.30 -16.45 9.63
CA VAL A 287 -6.40 -16.70 11.08
C VAL A 287 -7.26 -17.93 11.35
N SER A 288 -8.36 -18.10 10.63
CA SER A 288 -9.26 -19.28 10.77
C SER A 288 -8.67 -20.57 10.17
N GLY A 289 -7.53 -20.53 9.53
CA GLY A 289 -6.91 -21.71 8.90
C GLY A 289 -7.80 -22.35 7.82
N LEU A 290 -8.36 -21.53 6.92
CA LEU A 290 -9.42 -21.94 5.99
C LEU A 290 -9.00 -23.06 5.04
N ASN A 291 -9.71 -24.19 5.06
CA ASN A 291 -9.49 -25.35 4.22
C ASN A 291 -10.51 -25.53 3.10
N ASN A 292 -11.74 -25.03 3.30
CA ASN A 292 -12.83 -25.15 2.34
C ASN A 292 -13.47 -23.77 2.11
N VAL A 293 -14.21 -23.61 1.01
CA VAL A 293 -14.96 -22.38 0.76
C VAL A 293 -16.10 -22.28 1.79
N PRO A 294 -16.08 -21.28 2.69
CA PRO A 294 -17.08 -21.16 3.74
C PRO A 294 -18.41 -20.64 3.18
N SER A 295 -19.50 -20.97 3.85
CA SER A 295 -20.75 -20.26 3.63
C SER A 295 -20.68 -18.84 4.22
N LEU A 296 -21.46 -17.92 3.65
CA LEU A 296 -21.53 -16.55 4.17
C LEU A 296 -21.95 -16.52 5.66
N ASN A 297 -22.83 -17.43 6.08
CA ASN A 297 -23.27 -17.53 7.46
C ASN A 297 -22.17 -17.98 8.42
N GLU A 298 -21.24 -18.82 7.99
CA GLU A 298 -20.08 -19.22 8.80
C GLU A 298 -19.14 -18.03 9.02
N VAL A 299 -18.84 -17.28 7.95
CA VAL A 299 -18.01 -16.08 8.05
C VAL A 299 -18.62 -15.04 8.99
N LEU A 300 -19.92 -14.76 8.84
CA LEU A 300 -20.60 -13.71 9.61
C LEU A 300 -20.82 -14.03 11.09
N LYS A 301 -20.72 -15.30 11.49
CA LYS A 301 -20.86 -15.73 12.90
C LYS A 301 -19.54 -15.98 13.61
N ASP A 302 -18.42 -15.78 12.92
CA ASP A 302 -17.10 -16.03 13.51
C ASP A 302 -16.73 -14.94 14.52
N SER A 303 -16.27 -15.34 15.70
CA SER A 303 -15.86 -14.45 16.78
C SER A 303 -14.63 -13.59 16.47
N HIS A 304 -13.84 -13.96 15.45
CA HIS A 304 -12.66 -13.17 15.04
C HIS A 304 -13.03 -11.89 14.26
N LEU A 305 -14.27 -11.78 13.77
CA LEU A 305 -14.69 -10.61 12.98
C LEU A 305 -14.60 -9.29 13.75
N ASP A 306 -14.90 -9.30 15.04
CA ASP A 306 -14.89 -8.12 15.90
C ASP A 306 -13.48 -7.51 15.96
N VAL A 307 -12.48 -8.38 16.16
CA VAL A 307 -11.06 -7.98 16.16
C VAL A 307 -10.61 -7.50 14.79
N ILE A 308 -11.01 -8.18 13.72
CA ILE A 308 -10.64 -7.82 12.35
C ILE A 308 -11.22 -6.47 11.95
N ILE A 309 -12.48 -6.20 12.30
CA ILE A 309 -13.14 -4.91 12.05
C ILE A 309 -12.45 -3.82 12.88
N SER A 310 -12.20 -4.08 14.18
CA SER A 310 -11.50 -3.14 15.07
C SER A 310 -10.11 -2.81 14.55
N TRP A 311 -9.37 -3.84 14.11
CA TRP A 311 -8.08 -3.66 13.47
C TRP A 311 -8.17 -2.85 12.17
N ARG A 312 -9.18 -3.08 11.35
CA ARG A 312 -9.37 -2.33 10.10
C ARG A 312 -9.67 -0.86 10.36
N ILE A 313 -10.45 -0.56 11.37
CA ILE A 313 -10.72 0.81 11.81
C ILE A 313 -9.41 1.47 12.28
N ALA A 314 -8.64 0.79 13.13
CA ALA A 314 -7.39 1.30 13.68
C ALA A 314 -6.27 1.43 12.66
N SER A 315 -6.15 0.46 11.72
CA SER A 315 -5.02 0.38 10.79
C SER A 315 -5.25 1.06 9.44
N TYR A 316 -6.50 1.27 9.05
CA TYR A 316 -6.85 1.84 7.75
C TYR A 316 -7.69 3.13 7.89
N HIS A 317 -8.86 3.08 8.54
CA HIS A 317 -9.78 4.22 8.49
C HIS A 317 -9.28 5.44 9.28
N ILE A 318 -8.74 5.25 10.49
CA ILE A 318 -8.17 6.36 11.27
C ILE A 318 -6.94 6.96 10.58
N PRO A 319 -5.93 6.18 10.14
CA PRO A 319 -4.84 6.71 9.32
C PRO A 319 -5.33 7.41 8.05
N LEU A 320 -6.34 6.86 7.36
CA LEU A 320 -6.91 7.46 6.15
C LEU A 320 -7.44 8.89 6.38
N MET A 321 -8.12 9.12 7.51
CA MET A 321 -8.60 10.46 7.89
C MET A 321 -7.45 11.43 8.12
N ILE A 322 -6.38 10.98 8.78
CA ILE A 322 -5.17 11.79 9.00
C ILE A 322 -4.49 12.12 7.68
N MET A 323 -4.34 11.14 6.79
CA MET A 323 -3.77 11.30 5.46
C MET A 323 -4.57 12.31 4.64
N TRP A 324 -5.91 12.27 4.73
CA TRP A 324 -6.79 13.23 4.08
C TRP A 324 -6.56 14.66 4.59
N ILE A 325 -6.49 14.86 5.90
CA ILE A 325 -6.21 16.17 6.51
C ILE A 325 -4.86 16.72 6.01
N VAL A 326 -3.82 15.88 5.99
CA VAL A 326 -2.49 16.27 5.49
C VAL A 326 -2.55 16.64 4.01
N LEU A 327 -3.24 15.87 3.17
CA LEU A 327 -3.42 16.17 1.75
C LEU A 327 -4.14 17.50 1.53
N MET A 328 -5.23 17.76 2.29
CA MET A 328 -5.98 19.01 2.20
C MET A 328 -5.08 20.20 2.60
N ARG A 329 -4.31 20.07 3.66
CA ARG A 329 -3.37 21.12 4.09
C ARG A 329 -2.33 21.44 3.01
N LEU A 330 -1.75 20.41 2.36
CA LEU A 330 -0.80 20.60 1.26
C LEU A 330 -1.41 21.31 0.04
N THR A 331 -2.70 21.13 -0.20
CA THR A 331 -3.40 21.78 -1.33
C THR A 331 -3.85 23.21 -1.01
N LEU A 332 -4.20 23.51 0.26
CA LEU A 332 -4.66 24.84 0.69
C LEU A 332 -3.52 25.84 0.84
N ILE A 333 -2.37 25.43 1.35
CA ILE A 333 -1.18 26.30 1.48
C ILE A 333 -0.77 26.88 0.11
N LYS A 334 -1.08 26.17 -0.98
CA LYS A 334 -0.74 26.60 -2.34
C LYS A 334 -1.59 27.77 -2.85
N LYS A 335 -2.81 27.97 -2.35
CA LYS A 335 -3.69 29.05 -2.80
C LYS A 335 -3.14 30.42 -2.40
N ASN A 336 -2.53 30.48 -1.22
CA ASN A 336 -2.01 31.75 -0.66
C ASN A 336 -0.67 32.21 -1.28
N TYR A 337 0.06 31.36 -2.02
CA TYR A 337 1.30 31.72 -2.70
C TYR A 337 1.11 32.12 -4.17
N VAL A 338 -0.09 32.02 -4.72
CA VAL A 338 -0.41 32.43 -6.11
C VAL A 338 -1.12 33.77 -6.15
N GLU A 339 -1.61 34.24 -5.00
CA GLU A 339 -2.31 35.53 -4.88
C GLU A 339 -1.42 36.68 -4.31
N ASN A 340 -0.13 36.43 -4.08
CA ASN A 340 0.92 37.42 -3.79
C ASN A 340 2.02 37.34 -4.84
#